data_baf90880fde00c62dd326b20f8b3aead
#
_entry.id   baf90880fde00c62dd326b20f8b3aead
#
_cell.length_a   1.000
_cell.length_b   1.000
_cell.length_c   1.000
_cell.angle_alpha   90.00
_cell.angle_beta   90.00
_cell.angle_gamma   90.00
#
_symmetry.space_group_name_H-M   'P 1'
#
loop_
_entity.id
_entity.type
_entity.pdbx_description
1 polymer ?
#
loop_
_entity_poly.entity_id
_entity_poly.type
_entity_poly.pdbx_seq_one_letter_code
_entity_poly.pdbx_strand_id
1 'polypeptide(L)'
;MHSSVPTSSFAVSTPRFLSQALDIAAHMSRYDGEELATILGTTPRLGARAAMDFAALLAEPKTAPASLIYAGMAYQHLRAEEFSAEEMDYAQAHLWITSFLYGLNRPLDAIASYRLEGTVPAPGAEGRSLFDYWKPLLTDVLIESVQADDGVLLYLASGEMKRLFDWARVERTVQVISPAFRVMQGDKQKTIVVYAKMMRGALTRHVLTHRIVRPEDLRDFEYEGFAPWGEDEIPRLWVCGG
;
A
#
# COMPACT_ATOMS: atom_id res chain seq x y z
N MET A 1 9.76 5.85 2.53
CA MET A 1 9.79 5.25 3.88
C MET A 1 10.53 6.20 4.81
N HIS A 2 10.36 6.06 6.12
CA HIS A 2 11.10 6.87 7.09
C HIS A 2 12.60 6.60 6.99
N SER A 3 13.44 7.63 7.24
CA SER A 3 14.91 7.52 7.25
C SER A 3 15.45 6.86 8.52
N SER A 4 14.67 6.89 9.59
CA SER A 4 14.90 6.20 10.88
C SER A 4 13.77 5.24 11.15
N VAL A 5 14.07 4.14 11.84
CA VAL A 5 13.06 3.15 12.22
C VAL A 5 12.16 3.76 13.33
N PRO A 6 10.84 3.84 13.13
CA PRO A 6 9.93 4.32 14.16
C PRO A 6 9.94 3.39 15.37
N THR A 7 9.88 3.97 16.56
CA THR A 7 9.61 3.20 17.79
C THR A 7 8.14 2.84 17.86
N SER A 8 7.84 1.62 18.27
CA SER A 8 6.48 1.12 18.42
C SER A 8 6.35 0.32 19.70
N SER A 9 5.22 0.47 20.39
CA SER A 9 4.84 -0.38 21.53
C SER A 9 4.08 -1.64 21.09
N PHE A 10 3.69 -1.72 19.83
CA PHE A 10 2.97 -2.87 19.28
C PHE A 10 3.91 -4.06 19.05
N ALA A 11 3.45 -5.26 19.39
CA ALA A 11 4.13 -6.49 19.00
C ALA A 11 4.07 -6.66 17.48
N VAL A 12 5.20 -6.99 16.87
CA VAL A 12 5.28 -7.16 15.42
C VAL A 12 4.95 -8.59 14.99
N SER A 13 4.45 -8.74 13.77
CA SER A 13 4.24 -10.01 13.09
C SER A 13 5.29 -10.25 12.00
N THR A 14 5.40 -11.49 11.53
CA THR A 14 6.27 -11.85 10.42
C THR A 14 5.53 -11.64 9.09
N PRO A 15 6.11 -10.94 8.12
CA PRO A 15 5.51 -10.79 6.79
C PRO A 15 5.25 -12.15 6.13
N ARG A 16 4.05 -12.31 5.56
CA ARG A 16 3.64 -13.57 4.90
C ARG A 16 4.61 -14.00 3.80
N PHE A 17 5.16 -13.05 3.07
CA PHE A 17 6.05 -13.26 1.93
C PHE A 17 7.50 -12.90 2.23
N LEU A 18 7.95 -13.11 3.48
CA LEU A 18 9.32 -12.79 3.90
C LEU A 18 10.37 -13.53 3.05
N SER A 19 10.15 -14.83 2.74
CA SER A 19 11.08 -15.61 1.92
C SER A 19 11.25 -14.99 0.53
N GLN A 20 10.15 -14.61 -0.12
CA GLN A 20 10.17 -13.95 -1.43
C GLN A 20 10.85 -12.58 -1.36
N ALA A 21 10.62 -11.83 -0.28
CA ALA A 21 11.27 -10.55 -0.06
C ALA A 21 12.80 -10.70 0.07
N LEU A 22 13.27 -11.73 0.76
CA LEU A 22 14.69 -12.05 0.87
C LEU A 22 15.30 -12.48 -0.46
N ASP A 23 14.59 -13.28 -1.27
CA ASP A 23 15.03 -13.67 -2.62
C ASP A 23 15.17 -12.44 -3.54
N ILE A 24 14.20 -11.51 -3.48
CA ILE A 24 14.25 -10.24 -4.23
C ILE A 24 15.42 -9.39 -3.73
N ALA A 25 15.60 -9.26 -2.42
CA ALA A 25 16.71 -8.51 -1.84
C ALA A 25 18.08 -9.09 -2.23
N ALA A 26 18.23 -10.41 -2.20
CA ALA A 26 19.43 -11.11 -2.65
C ALA A 26 19.70 -10.92 -4.15
N HIS A 27 18.64 -10.86 -4.97
CA HIS A 27 18.78 -10.53 -6.38
C HIS A 27 19.26 -9.09 -6.58
N MET A 28 18.65 -8.14 -5.88
CA MET A 28 18.98 -6.71 -5.98
C MET A 28 20.35 -6.37 -5.39
N SER A 29 20.82 -7.11 -4.40
CA SER A 29 22.15 -6.90 -3.79
C SER A 29 23.34 -7.28 -4.70
N ARG A 30 23.08 -7.88 -5.87
CA ARG A 30 24.10 -8.16 -6.89
C ARG A 30 24.52 -6.92 -7.67
N TYR A 31 23.68 -5.88 -7.65
CA TYR A 31 23.91 -4.63 -8.35
C TYR A 31 24.58 -3.61 -7.43
N ASP A 32 25.52 -2.85 -7.97
CA ASP A 32 26.10 -1.73 -7.26
C ASP A 32 25.18 -0.50 -7.22
N GLY A 33 25.61 0.59 -6.58
CA GLY A 33 24.77 1.77 -6.42
C GLY A 33 24.48 2.51 -7.72
N GLU A 34 25.36 2.46 -8.72
CA GLU A 34 25.18 3.11 -10.04
C GLU A 34 24.22 2.29 -10.90
N GLU A 35 24.38 0.99 -10.90
CA GLU A 35 23.47 0.06 -11.56
C GLU A 35 22.05 0.16 -10.97
N LEU A 36 21.92 0.19 -9.64
CA LEU A 36 20.65 0.39 -8.96
C LEU A 36 20.02 1.76 -9.26
N ALA A 37 20.82 2.81 -9.37
CA ALA A 37 20.31 4.12 -9.79
C ALA A 37 19.66 4.05 -11.17
N THR A 38 20.28 3.32 -12.10
CA THR A 38 19.76 3.10 -13.47
C THR A 38 18.51 2.24 -13.44
N ILE A 39 18.54 1.08 -12.78
CA ILE A 39 17.42 0.12 -12.69
C ILE A 39 16.18 0.76 -12.06
N LEU A 40 16.38 1.56 -11.01
CA LEU A 40 15.31 2.23 -10.26
C LEU A 40 14.91 3.59 -10.85
N GLY A 41 15.55 4.05 -11.94
CA GLY A 41 15.28 5.35 -12.55
C GLY A 41 15.47 6.51 -11.57
N THR A 42 16.53 6.48 -10.74
CA THR A 42 16.73 7.42 -9.66
C THR A 42 18.12 8.06 -9.68
N THR A 43 18.44 8.93 -8.70
CA THR A 43 19.75 9.56 -8.61
C THR A 43 20.81 8.59 -8.08
N PRO A 44 22.12 8.78 -8.40
CA PRO A 44 23.20 7.95 -7.87
C PRO A 44 23.22 7.84 -6.34
N ARG A 45 22.89 8.93 -5.65
CA ARG A 45 22.78 8.96 -4.19
C ARG A 45 21.70 8.01 -3.68
N LEU A 46 20.55 7.96 -4.36
CA LEU A 46 19.44 7.07 -3.97
C LEU A 46 19.71 5.62 -4.38
N GLY A 47 20.43 5.39 -5.48
CA GLY A 47 20.90 4.06 -5.86
C GLY A 47 21.90 3.50 -4.84
N ALA A 48 22.91 4.28 -4.43
CA ALA A 48 23.84 3.89 -3.38
C ALA A 48 23.13 3.59 -2.04
N ARG A 49 22.11 4.37 -1.69
CA ARG A 49 21.29 4.10 -0.50
C ARG A 49 20.52 2.78 -0.65
N ALA A 50 19.94 2.50 -1.80
CA ALA A 50 19.22 1.24 -2.07
C ALA A 50 20.16 0.03 -1.93
N ALA A 51 21.40 0.11 -2.44
CA ALA A 51 22.40 -0.95 -2.26
C ALA A 51 22.66 -1.25 -0.77
N MET A 52 22.83 -0.19 0.03
CA MET A 52 23.01 -0.35 1.49
C MET A 52 21.78 -0.97 2.16
N ASP A 53 20.57 -0.54 1.76
CA ASP A 53 19.32 -1.03 2.33
C ASP A 53 19.13 -2.54 2.03
N PHE A 54 19.40 -3.00 0.79
CA PHE A 54 19.35 -4.42 0.44
C PHE A 54 20.41 -5.25 1.17
N ALA A 55 21.64 -4.77 1.30
CA ALA A 55 22.68 -5.43 2.05
C ALA A 55 22.33 -5.57 3.54
N ALA A 56 21.79 -4.50 4.15
CA ALA A 56 21.35 -4.50 5.54
C ALA A 56 20.17 -5.46 5.77
N LEU A 57 19.25 -5.56 4.80
CA LEU A 57 18.10 -6.45 4.87
C LEU A 57 18.51 -7.92 4.92
N LEU A 58 19.60 -8.29 4.26
CA LEU A 58 20.13 -9.66 4.25
C LEU A 58 20.99 -9.99 5.47
N ALA A 59 21.53 -9.00 6.16
CA ALA A 59 22.43 -9.19 7.32
C ALA A 59 21.64 -9.01 8.65
N GLU A 60 21.41 -7.78 9.03
CA GLU A 60 20.77 -7.40 10.28
C GLU A 60 19.72 -6.29 10.02
N PRO A 61 18.52 -6.64 9.54
CA PRO A 61 17.52 -5.66 9.17
C PRO A 61 16.97 -4.95 10.41
N LYS A 62 17.02 -3.61 10.39
CA LYS A 62 16.24 -2.79 11.33
C LYS A 62 14.82 -2.70 10.82
N THR A 63 13.90 -3.34 11.52
CA THR A 63 12.49 -3.45 11.12
C THR A 63 11.57 -2.62 12.00
N ALA A 64 10.42 -2.23 11.45
CA ALA A 64 9.30 -1.64 12.16
C ALA A 64 7.99 -2.15 11.57
N PRO A 65 6.84 -1.96 12.25
CA PRO A 65 5.53 -2.23 11.69
C PRO A 65 5.33 -1.56 10.33
N ALA A 66 4.79 -2.29 9.36
CA ALA A 66 4.58 -1.80 8.00
C ALA A 66 3.76 -0.50 7.98
N SER A 67 2.70 -0.40 8.80
CA SER A 67 1.89 0.81 8.92
C SER A 67 2.66 2.04 9.40
N LEU A 68 3.77 1.87 10.11
CA LEU A 68 4.55 2.96 10.70
C LEU A 68 5.81 3.31 9.90
N ILE A 69 6.38 2.37 9.14
CA ILE A 69 7.63 2.61 8.40
C ILE A 69 7.41 3.31 7.06
N TYR A 70 6.22 3.18 6.45
CA TYR A 70 5.87 3.94 5.26
C TYR A 70 5.56 5.39 5.64
N ALA A 71 6.13 6.37 4.90
CA ALA A 71 6.06 7.79 5.21
C ALA A 71 5.41 8.65 4.10
N GLY A 72 4.77 8.00 3.13
CA GLY A 72 4.07 8.70 2.05
C GLY A 72 2.81 9.44 2.54
N MET A 73 2.30 10.39 1.75
CA MET A 73 1.14 11.21 2.07
C MET A 73 -0.06 10.39 2.61
N ALA A 74 -0.36 9.22 2.04
CA ALA A 74 -1.44 8.37 2.54
C ALA A 74 -1.18 7.90 3.99
N TYR A 75 0.04 7.53 4.34
CA TYR A 75 0.39 7.09 5.69
C TYR A 75 0.38 8.24 6.70
N GLN A 76 0.77 9.46 6.28
CA GLN A 76 0.67 10.65 7.12
C GLN A 76 -0.79 10.98 7.49
N HIS A 77 -1.76 10.61 6.66
CA HIS A 77 -3.19 10.81 6.93
C HIS A 77 -3.88 9.55 7.48
N LEU A 78 -3.25 8.38 7.36
CA LEU A 78 -3.64 7.17 8.09
C LEU A 78 -3.35 7.33 9.59
N ARG A 79 -2.21 7.94 9.95
CA ARG A 79 -1.80 8.24 11.34
C ARG A 79 -1.88 6.99 12.23
N ALA A 80 -1.31 5.87 11.75
CA ALA A 80 -1.40 4.58 12.43
C ALA A 80 -0.70 4.60 13.80
N GLU A 81 0.21 5.54 14.05
CA GLU A 81 0.85 5.79 15.34
C GLU A 81 -0.11 6.26 16.45
N GLU A 82 -1.29 6.72 16.05
CA GLU A 82 -2.34 7.17 16.99
C GLU A 82 -3.41 6.10 17.26
N PHE A 83 -3.31 4.95 16.62
CA PHE A 83 -4.27 3.88 16.84
C PHE A 83 -4.14 3.32 18.26
N SER A 84 -5.28 3.11 18.90
CA SER A 84 -5.36 2.28 20.10
C SER A 84 -4.98 0.83 19.79
N ALA A 85 -4.74 0.02 20.82
CA ALA A 85 -4.48 -1.40 20.64
C ALA A 85 -5.63 -2.11 19.89
N GLU A 86 -6.87 -1.80 20.24
CA GLU A 86 -8.06 -2.36 19.62
C GLU A 86 -8.23 -1.94 18.15
N GLU A 87 -7.91 -0.68 17.80
CA GLU A 87 -7.93 -0.19 16.43
C GLU A 87 -6.82 -0.82 15.59
N MET A 88 -5.64 -1.01 16.18
CA MET A 88 -4.53 -1.68 15.51
C MET A 88 -4.81 -3.17 15.28
N ASP A 89 -5.43 -3.85 16.24
CA ASP A 89 -5.87 -5.25 16.09
C ASP A 89 -6.92 -5.39 14.98
N TYR A 90 -7.87 -4.45 14.91
CA TYR A 90 -8.84 -4.40 13.82
C TYR A 90 -8.16 -4.14 12.48
N ALA A 91 -7.25 -3.17 12.43
CA ALA A 91 -6.46 -2.89 11.23
C ALA A 91 -5.61 -4.11 10.79
N GLN A 92 -5.00 -4.82 11.74
CA GLN A 92 -4.23 -6.04 11.47
C GLN A 92 -5.07 -7.14 10.81
N ALA A 93 -6.35 -7.23 11.14
CA ALA A 93 -7.26 -8.20 10.54
C ALA A 93 -7.76 -7.78 9.14
N HIS A 94 -8.01 -6.48 8.90
CA HIS A 94 -8.76 -6.01 7.72
C HIS A 94 -7.92 -5.22 6.70
N LEU A 95 -6.76 -4.68 7.07
CA LEU A 95 -5.93 -3.88 6.15
C LEU A 95 -4.84 -4.72 5.50
N TRP A 96 -4.75 -4.65 4.17
CA TRP A 96 -3.58 -5.07 3.40
C TRP A 96 -2.83 -3.85 2.84
N ILE A 97 -1.51 -3.88 2.96
CA ILE A 97 -0.58 -2.87 2.43
C ILE A 97 0.21 -3.50 1.29
N THR A 98 0.07 -2.96 0.08
CA THR A 98 0.80 -3.43 -1.10
C THR A 98 2.26 -2.99 -1.06
N SER A 99 3.16 -3.87 -1.48
CA SER A 99 4.61 -3.68 -1.46
C SER A 99 5.27 -4.36 -2.66
N PHE A 100 6.24 -3.70 -3.31
CA PHE A 100 7.02 -4.35 -4.36
C PHE A 100 8.05 -5.33 -3.82
N LEU A 101 8.49 -5.17 -2.56
CA LEU A 101 9.43 -6.08 -1.93
C LEU A 101 8.74 -7.22 -1.18
N TYR A 102 7.71 -6.91 -0.40
CA TYR A 102 7.05 -7.88 0.49
C TYR A 102 5.70 -8.37 -0.03
N GLY A 103 5.27 -7.95 -1.23
CA GLY A 103 3.97 -8.32 -1.81
C GLY A 103 2.79 -7.69 -1.08
N LEU A 104 2.22 -8.41 -0.13
CA LEU A 104 1.15 -7.96 0.75
C LEU A 104 1.60 -8.04 2.20
N ASN A 105 1.51 -6.91 2.90
CA ASN A 105 1.79 -6.82 4.34
C ASN A 105 0.51 -6.55 5.14
N ARG A 106 0.49 -7.03 6.36
CA ARG A 106 -0.41 -6.55 7.41
C ARG A 106 0.23 -5.36 8.15
N PRO A 107 -0.56 -4.50 8.84
CA PRO A 107 -0.06 -3.33 9.55
C PRO A 107 1.13 -3.57 10.48
N LEU A 108 1.11 -4.67 11.22
CA LEU A 108 2.14 -5.02 12.21
C LEU A 108 3.29 -5.88 11.65
N ASP A 109 3.30 -6.21 10.37
CA ASP A 109 4.40 -6.96 9.77
C ASP A 109 5.71 -6.20 9.91
N ALA A 110 6.74 -6.88 10.46
CA ALA A 110 8.06 -6.32 10.67
C ALA A 110 8.81 -6.20 9.33
N ILE A 111 8.86 -5.01 8.76
CA ILE A 111 9.53 -4.76 7.49
C ILE A 111 10.68 -3.77 7.64
N ALA A 112 11.72 -3.94 6.82
CA ALA A 112 12.82 -3.00 6.71
C ALA A 112 12.53 -1.92 5.66
N SER A 113 13.25 -0.80 5.75
CA SER A 113 13.20 0.23 4.73
C SER A 113 13.85 -0.27 3.43
N TYR A 114 13.27 0.08 2.30
CA TYR A 114 13.75 -0.27 0.97
C TYR A 114 13.29 0.76 -0.08
N ARG A 115 13.91 0.72 -1.25
CA ARG A 115 13.45 1.40 -2.46
C ARG A 115 13.38 0.40 -3.61
N LEU A 116 12.19 0.23 -4.18
CA LEU A 116 11.95 -0.72 -5.26
C LEU A 116 10.75 -0.27 -6.10
N GLU A 117 10.77 -0.60 -7.39
CA GLU A 117 9.70 -0.30 -8.34
C GLU A 117 9.20 -1.61 -8.97
N GLY A 118 7.92 -1.66 -9.36
CA GLY A 118 7.31 -2.89 -9.87
C GLY A 118 7.80 -3.34 -11.25
N THR A 119 8.46 -2.45 -11.99
CA THR A 119 9.06 -2.73 -13.32
C THR A 119 10.43 -3.37 -13.24
N VAL A 120 11.04 -3.43 -12.06
CA VAL A 120 12.35 -4.03 -11.84
C VAL A 120 12.33 -5.52 -12.21
N PRO A 121 13.42 -6.07 -12.78
CA PRO A 121 13.56 -7.50 -13.06
C PRO A 121 13.37 -8.36 -11.81
N ALA A 122 12.59 -9.41 -11.92
CA ALA A 122 12.35 -10.37 -10.84
C ALA A 122 13.47 -11.42 -10.75
N PRO A 123 13.73 -12.00 -9.55
CA PRO A 123 14.70 -13.08 -9.40
C PRO A 123 14.28 -14.32 -10.18
N GLY A 124 15.26 -15.02 -10.77
CA GLY A 124 15.09 -16.34 -11.39
C GLY A 124 14.28 -16.37 -12.71
N ALA A 125 13.95 -15.22 -13.29
CA ALA A 125 13.18 -15.17 -14.52
C ALA A 125 13.62 -14.00 -15.42
N GLU A 126 14.46 -14.30 -16.43
CA GLU A 126 14.84 -13.29 -17.41
C GLU A 126 13.61 -12.65 -18.09
N GLY A 127 13.58 -11.32 -18.11
CA GLY A 127 12.55 -10.52 -18.78
C GLY A 127 11.22 -10.38 -18.03
N ARG A 128 11.05 -10.97 -16.83
CA ARG A 128 9.85 -10.74 -16.01
C ARG A 128 10.06 -9.61 -15.01
N SER A 129 9.04 -8.77 -14.88
CA SER A 129 8.98 -7.72 -13.86
C SER A 129 8.53 -8.26 -12.50
N LEU A 130 8.72 -7.46 -11.44
CA LEU A 130 8.12 -7.78 -10.14
C LEU A 130 6.59 -7.82 -10.18
N PHE A 131 5.93 -7.08 -11.08
CA PHE A 131 4.49 -7.23 -11.30
C PHE A 131 4.12 -8.65 -11.73
N ASP A 132 4.88 -9.23 -12.67
CA ASP A 132 4.63 -10.57 -13.17
C ASP A 132 4.98 -11.64 -12.14
N TYR A 133 6.00 -11.37 -11.31
CA TYR A 133 6.41 -12.24 -10.21
C TYR A 133 5.33 -12.33 -9.13
N TRP A 134 4.79 -11.18 -8.71
CA TRP A 134 3.83 -11.13 -7.62
C TRP A 134 2.42 -11.57 -8.02
N LYS A 135 2.01 -11.34 -9.25
CA LYS A 135 0.64 -11.60 -9.71
C LYS A 135 0.10 -13.00 -9.34
N PRO A 136 0.77 -14.10 -9.65
CA PRO A 136 0.28 -15.44 -9.28
C PRO A 136 0.31 -15.72 -7.78
N LEU A 137 1.17 -15.04 -7.03
CA LEU A 137 1.33 -15.26 -5.59
C LEU A 137 0.29 -14.49 -4.75
N LEU A 138 -0.09 -13.28 -5.20
CA LEU A 138 -0.91 -12.38 -4.41
C LEU A 138 -2.40 -12.45 -4.74
N THR A 139 -2.77 -12.86 -5.95
CA THR A 139 -4.16 -12.80 -6.40
C THR A 139 -5.09 -13.67 -5.55
N ASP A 140 -4.72 -14.93 -5.33
CA ASP A 140 -5.53 -15.86 -4.53
C ASP A 140 -5.58 -15.41 -3.07
N VAL A 141 -4.46 -14.99 -2.50
CA VAL A 141 -4.39 -14.49 -1.12
C VAL A 141 -5.31 -13.30 -0.87
N LEU A 142 -5.36 -12.35 -1.83
CA LEU A 142 -6.27 -11.21 -1.72
C LEU A 142 -7.74 -11.66 -1.82
N ILE A 143 -8.08 -12.45 -2.82
CA ILE A 143 -9.46 -12.93 -3.05
C ILE A 143 -9.94 -13.75 -1.84
N GLU A 144 -9.16 -14.72 -1.37
CA GLU A 144 -9.52 -15.56 -0.23
C GLU A 144 -9.69 -14.73 1.05
N SER A 145 -8.81 -13.75 1.27
CA SER A 145 -8.92 -12.85 2.43
C SER A 145 -10.21 -12.03 2.40
N VAL A 146 -10.60 -11.51 1.23
CA VAL A 146 -11.83 -10.71 1.08
C VAL A 146 -13.08 -11.60 1.21
N GLN A 147 -13.07 -12.80 0.62
CA GLN A 147 -14.19 -13.74 0.73
C GLN A 147 -14.37 -14.30 2.15
N ALA A 148 -13.30 -14.43 2.91
CA ALA A 148 -13.34 -14.88 4.30
C ALA A 148 -13.90 -13.82 5.28
N ASP A 149 -13.97 -12.57 4.84
CA ASP A 149 -14.59 -11.46 5.55
C ASP A 149 -16.02 -11.24 5.03
N ASP A 150 -16.30 -10.10 4.41
CA ASP A 150 -17.63 -9.69 3.93
C ASP A 150 -17.80 -9.73 2.40
N GLY A 151 -16.74 -10.09 1.67
CA GLY A 151 -16.73 -10.13 0.21
C GLY A 151 -16.53 -8.77 -0.46
N VAL A 152 -16.25 -7.71 0.30
CA VAL A 152 -16.04 -6.34 -0.19
C VAL A 152 -14.60 -5.90 -0.08
N LEU A 153 -14.02 -5.47 -1.18
CA LEU A 153 -12.69 -4.85 -1.24
C LEU A 153 -12.80 -3.35 -1.44
N LEU A 154 -12.51 -2.57 -0.41
CA LEU A 154 -12.28 -1.14 -0.55
C LEU A 154 -10.86 -0.88 -1.04
N TYR A 155 -10.70 -0.60 -2.34
CA TYR A 155 -9.41 -0.43 -2.98
C TYR A 155 -8.92 1.02 -2.92
N LEU A 156 -7.99 1.29 -2.03
CA LEU A 156 -7.40 2.63 -1.79
C LEU A 156 -5.93 2.74 -2.19
N ALA A 157 -5.31 1.69 -2.71
CA ALA A 157 -3.96 1.75 -3.27
C ALA A 157 -3.92 2.50 -4.61
N SER A 158 -2.73 2.78 -5.14
CA SER A 158 -2.60 3.43 -6.44
C SER A 158 -3.03 2.50 -7.59
N GLY A 159 -3.43 3.09 -8.73
CA GLY A 159 -3.79 2.31 -9.92
C GLY A 159 -2.67 1.38 -10.39
N GLU A 160 -1.41 1.74 -10.15
CA GLU A 160 -0.24 0.93 -10.47
C GLU A 160 -0.23 -0.39 -9.69
N MET A 161 -0.64 -0.39 -8.42
CA MET A 161 -0.64 -1.57 -7.56
C MET A 161 -1.64 -2.65 -8.01
N LYS A 162 -2.63 -2.31 -8.85
CA LYS A 162 -3.51 -3.30 -9.48
C LYS A 162 -2.74 -4.32 -10.32
N ARG A 163 -1.59 -3.92 -10.87
CA ARG A 163 -0.72 -4.79 -11.69
C ARG A 163 -0.07 -5.93 -10.89
N LEU A 164 -0.03 -5.83 -9.57
CA LEU A 164 0.42 -6.91 -8.67
C LEU A 164 -0.55 -8.10 -8.63
N PHE A 165 -1.73 -7.98 -9.23
CA PHE A 165 -2.81 -8.98 -9.19
C PHE A 165 -3.32 -9.28 -10.60
N ASP A 166 -3.94 -10.43 -10.79
CA ASP A 166 -4.90 -10.64 -11.88
C ASP A 166 -6.17 -9.83 -11.54
N TRP A 167 -6.12 -8.54 -11.85
CA TRP A 167 -7.15 -7.61 -11.42
C TRP A 167 -8.53 -7.92 -12.02
N ALA A 168 -8.56 -8.41 -13.26
CA ALA A 168 -9.81 -8.85 -13.89
C ALA A 168 -10.44 -10.03 -13.14
N ARG A 169 -9.64 -10.93 -12.59
CA ARG A 169 -10.12 -12.03 -11.76
C ARG A 169 -10.62 -11.50 -10.40
N VAL A 170 -9.91 -10.56 -9.78
CA VAL A 170 -10.37 -9.93 -8.52
C VAL A 170 -11.74 -9.30 -8.71
N GLU A 171 -11.93 -8.44 -9.74
CA GLU A 171 -13.21 -7.76 -10.02
C GLU A 171 -14.37 -8.71 -10.35
N ARG A 172 -14.08 -9.90 -10.86
CA ARG A 172 -15.14 -10.92 -11.12
C ARG A 172 -15.49 -11.73 -9.87
N THR A 173 -14.65 -11.75 -8.86
CA THR A 173 -14.78 -12.68 -7.72
C THR A 173 -15.27 -11.99 -6.45
N VAL A 174 -14.93 -10.72 -6.25
CA VAL A 174 -15.31 -9.94 -5.06
C VAL A 174 -15.87 -8.58 -5.48
N GLN A 175 -16.67 -7.97 -4.60
CA GLN A 175 -17.17 -6.62 -4.82
C GLN A 175 -16.03 -5.61 -4.60
N VAL A 176 -15.64 -4.90 -5.66
CA VAL A 176 -14.58 -3.87 -5.56
C VAL A 176 -15.19 -2.47 -5.54
N ILE A 177 -14.83 -1.71 -4.52
CA ILE A 177 -15.14 -0.27 -4.40
C ILE A 177 -13.83 0.48 -4.53
N SER A 178 -13.72 1.34 -5.56
CA SER A 178 -12.52 2.16 -5.85
C SER A 178 -12.90 3.63 -5.84
N PRO A 179 -12.85 4.32 -4.69
CA PRO A 179 -13.18 5.73 -4.58
C PRO A 179 -12.29 6.63 -5.44
N ALA A 180 -12.87 7.63 -6.08
CA ALA A 180 -12.17 8.70 -6.76
C ALA A 180 -12.27 10.00 -5.94
N PHE A 181 -11.18 10.78 -5.97
CA PHE A 181 -11.08 12.06 -5.26
C PHE A 181 -10.72 13.16 -6.25
N ARG A 182 -11.57 14.19 -6.36
CA ARG A 182 -11.44 15.25 -7.37
C ARG A 182 -11.61 16.62 -6.74
N VAL A 183 -11.02 17.61 -7.38
CA VAL A 183 -11.16 19.03 -7.01
C VAL A 183 -11.84 19.76 -8.17
N MET A 184 -12.77 20.64 -7.86
CA MET A 184 -13.36 21.54 -8.83
C MET A 184 -12.34 22.60 -9.26
N GLN A 185 -12.18 22.79 -10.55
CA GLN A 185 -11.43 23.90 -11.15
C GLN A 185 -12.31 24.57 -12.20
N GLY A 186 -13.06 25.59 -11.79
CA GLY A 186 -14.19 26.10 -12.56
C GLY A 186 -15.23 24.98 -12.71
N ASP A 187 -15.72 24.74 -13.92
CA ASP A 187 -16.75 23.71 -14.19
C ASP A 187 -16.18 22.29 -14.40
N LYS A 188 -14.88 22.08 -14.16
CA LYS A 188 -14.24 20.79 -14.42
C LYS A 188 -13.71 20.15 -13.15
N GLN A 189 -13.98 18.85 -13.02
CA GLN A 189 -13.40 18.01 -11.97
C GLN A 189 -12.02 17.48 -12.42
N LYS A 190 -11.00 17.65 -11.57
CA LYS A 190 -9.65 17.14 -11.82
C LYS A 190 -9.13 16.35 -10.63
N THR A 191 -8.41 15.28 -10.92
CA THR A 191 -7.64 14.55 -9.90
C THR A 191 -6.33 15.27 -9.65
N ILE A 192 -6.09 15.68 -8.41
CA ILE A 192 -4.81 16.21 -7.94
C ILE A 192 -4.16 15.11 -7.09
N VAL A 193 -2.99 14.65 -7.52
CA VAL A 193 -2.34 13.44 -6.98
C VAL A 193 -2.09 13.53 -5.47
N VAL A 194 -1.67 14.70 -4.97
CA VAL A 194 -1.41 14.88 -3.54
C VAL A 194 -2.69 14.74 -2.71
N TYR A 195 -3.78 15.33 -3.16
CA TYR A 195 -5.07 15.22 -2.49
C TYR A 195 -5.65 13.80 -2.57
N ALA A 196 -5.51 13.12 -3.72
CA ALA A 196 -5.94 11.74 -3.83
C ALA A 196 -5.19 10.81 -2.86
N LYS A 197 -3.88 11.03 -2.63
CA LYS A 197 -3.10 10.29 -1.64
C LYS A 197 -3.55 10.62 -0.20
N MET A 198 -3.75 11.89 0.10
CA MET A 198 -4.29 12.36 1.38
C MET A 198 -5.62 11.66 1.72
N MET A 199 -6.58 11.77 0.80
CA MET A 199 -7.93 11.22 0.97
C MET A 199 -7.92 9.70 1.16
N ARG A 200 -7.06 8.96 0.45
CA ARG A 200 -6.92 7.51 0.64
C ARG A 200 -6.48 7.15 2.06
N GLY A 201 -5.51 7.88 2.61
CA GLY A 201 -5.06 7.67 3.99
C GLY A 201 -6.13 8.01 5.00
N ALA A 202 -6.80 9.18 4.85
CA ALA A 202 -7.86 9.63 5.73
C ALA A 202 -9.09 8.68 5.69
N LEU A 203 -9.49 8.22 4.50
CA LEU A 203 -10.59 7.26 4.37
C LEU A 203 -10.22 5.89 4.96
N THR A 204 -8.98 5.42 4.77
CA THR A 204 -8.51 4.19 5.43
C THR A 204 -8.62 4.32 6.94
N ARG A 205 -8.14 5.43 7.51
CA ARG A 205 -8.26 5.71 8.94
C ARG A 205 -9.73 5.68 9.38
N HIS A 206 -10.60 6.43 8.68
CA HIS A 206 -12.02 6.52 9.02
C HIS A 206 -12.67 5.14 9.07
N VAL A 207 -12.47 4.31 8.03
CA VAL A 207 -13.04 2.96 7.97
C VAL A 207 -12.56 2.10 9.13
N LEU A 208 -11.27 2.13 9.46
CA LEU A 208 -10.68 1.31 10.51
C LEU A 208 -11.11 1.75 11.91
N THR A 209 -11.11 3.05 12.20
CA THR A 209 -11.45 3.58 13.54
C THR A 209 -12.95 3.51 13.83
N HIS A 210 -13.80 3.64 12.82
CA HIS A 210 -15.26 3.52 12.96
C HIS A 210 -15.78 2.11 12.67
N ARG A 211 -14.89 1.18 12.28
CA ARG A 211 -15.25 -0.20 11.93
C ARG A 211 -16.39 -0.25 10.91
N ILE A 212 -16.25 0.55 9.84
CA ILE A 212 -17.25 0.60 8.76
C ILE A 212 -17.26 -0.74 8.03
N VAL A 213 -18.38 -1.42 8.08
CA VAL A 213 -18.61 -2.73 7.43
C VAL A 213 -19.49 -2.58 6.18
N ARG A 214 -20.47 -1.67 6.22
CA ARG A 214 -21.37 -1.48 5.10
C ARG A 214 -20.85 -0.38 4.17
N PRO A 215 -20.71 -0.64 2.87
CA PRO A 215 -20.23 0.34 1.90
C PRO A 215 -21.03 1.65 1.85
N GLU A 216 -22.33 1.59 2.14
CA GLU A 216 -23.23 2.74 2.17
C GLU A 216 -22.81 3.76 3.25
N ASP A 217 -22.27 3.28 4.37
CA ASP A 217 -21.84 4.12 5.51
C ASP A 217 -20.59 4.97 5.16
N LEU A 218 -19.91 4.70 4.02
CA LEU A 218 -18.87 5.57 3.49
C LEU A 218 -19.39 6.98 3.14
N ARG A 219 -20.71 7.17 3.03
CA ARG A 219 -21.33 8.47 2.75
C ARG A 219 -21.13 9.48 3.88
N ASP A 220 -20.90 9.02 5.09
CA ASP A 220 -20.65 9.88 6.25
C ASP A 220 -19.21 10.42 6.32
N PHE A 221 -18.34 9.97 5.40
CA PHE A 221 -16.96 10.42 5.37
C PHE A 221 -16.79 11.73 4.63
N GLU A 222 -16.38 12.75 5.38
CA GLU A 222 -15.92 14.05 4.86
C GLU A 222 -14.54 14.38 5.42
N TYR A 223 -13.67 15.00 4.61
CA TYR A 223 -12.32 15.33 5.04
C TYR A 223 -11.74 16.49 4.21
N GLU A 224 -11.20 17.53 4.88
CA GLU A 224 -10.51 18.67 4.22
C GLU A 224 -11.31 19.27 3.06
N GLY A 225 -12.63 19.44 3.24
CA GLY A 225 -13.54 19.98 2.25
C GLY A 225 -13.92 19.02 1.12
N PHE A 226 -13.48 17.76 1.17
CA PHE A 226 -14.00 16.71 0.31
C PHE A 226 -15.23 16.08 0.92
N ALA A 227 -16.31 16.01 0.16
CA ALA A 227 -17.55 15.35 0.54
C ALA A 227 -18.01 14.39 -0.57
N PRO A 228 -18.83 13.38 -0.26
CA PRO A 228 -19.42 12.49 -1.25
C PRO A 228 -20.19 13.26 -2.31
N TRP A 229 -20.00 12.88 -3.57
CA TRP A 229 -20.61 13.52 -4.72
C TRP A 229 -21.51 12.56 -5.49
N GLY A 230 -22.75 12.96 -5.72
CA GLY A 230 -23.77 12.13 -6.38
C GLY A 230 -24.72 11.46 -5.40
N GLU A 231 -25.73 10.79 -5.97
CA GLU A 231 -26.84 10.17 -5.22
C GLU A 231 -26.73 8.65 -5.12
N ASP A 232 -25.64 8.07 -5.62
CA ASP A 232 -25.41 6.63 -5.57
C ASP A 232 -25.45 6.12 -4.11
N GLU A 233 -26.10 5.02 -3.85
CA GLU A 233 -26.20 4.41 -2.52
C GLU A 233 -24.80 4.19 -1.92
N ILE A 234 -23.89 3.60 -2.70
CA ILE A 234 -22.48 3.44 -2.35
C ILE A 234 -21.70 4.59 -3.00
N PRO A 235 -21.13 5.52 -2.22
CA PRO A 235 -20.38 6.63 -2.81
C PRO A 235 -19.07 6.15 -3.46
N ARG A 236 -18.82 6.65 -4.67
CA ARG A 236 -17.62 6.31 -5.45
C ARG A 236 -16.77 7.52 -5.81
N LEU A 237 -17.27 8.72 -5.49
CA LEU A 237 -16.61 9.98 -5.82
C LEU A 237 -16.74 10.96 -4.65
N TRP A 238 -15.62 11.55 -4.28
CA TRP A 238 -15.57 12.71 -3.37
C TRP A 238 -15.03 13.92 -4.10
N VAL A 239 -15.66 15.06 -3.87
CA VAL A 239 -15.29 16.32 -4.54
C VAL A 239 -15.07 17.41 -3.50
N CYS A 240 -14.01 18.21 -3.70
CA CYS A 240 -13.73 19.42 -2.94
C CYS A 240 -13.98 20.66 -3.81
N GLY A 241 -14.59 21.72 -3.24
CA GLY A 241 -14.82 23.00 -3.90
C GLY A 241 -16.08 23.03 -4.76
N GLY A 242 -17.13 22.30 -4.36
CA GLY A 242 -18.50 22.42 -4.90
C GLY A 242 -19.27 23.56 -4.28
#